data_97f23aa32af484f61dd40d079fd22065
#
_entry.id   97f23aa32af484f61dd40d079fd22065
#
_cell.length_a   1.000
_cell.length_b   1.000
_cell.length_c   1.000
_cell.angle_alpha   90.00
_cell.angle_beta   90.00
_cell.angle_gamma   90.00
#
_symmetry.space_group_name_H-M   'P 1'
#
loop_
_entity.id
_entity.type
_entity.pdbx_description
1 polymer ?
#
loop_
_entity_poly.entity_id
_entity_poly.type
_entity_poly.pdbx_seq_one_letter_code
_entity_poly.pdbx_strand_id
1 'polypeptide(L)'
;MKIIRKTAIVMLLCLYFLTYGVLPQVQAAGKDAPVIVVAHRAGAKVAPENTVAALEQAIRDGAPIAEIDVQQLSDGTLIVMHDSNFKRTT
;
A
#
# COMPACT_ATOMS: atom_id res chain seq x y z
N MET A 1 17.86 -51.56 14.62
CA MET A 1 17.32 -50.76 15.74
C MET A 1 17.67 -49.27 15.71
N LYS A 2 18.80 -48.84 15.18
CA LYS A 2 19.14 -47.42 15.08
C LYS A 2 18.30 -46.59 14.05
N ILE A 3 17.78 -47.25 13.02
CA ILE A 3 16.99 -46.58 11.96
C ILE A 3 15.58 -46.24 12.43
N ILE A 4 14.96 -47.11 13.20
CA ILE A 4 13.59 -46.91 13.75
C ILE A 4 13.51 -45.73 14.72
N ARG A 5 14.56 -45.47 15.48
CA ARG A 5 14.64 -44.29 16.38
C ARG A 5 14.74 -42.97 15.64
N LYS A 6 15.42 -42.95 14.49
CA LYS A 6 15.55 -41.71 13.67
C LYS A 6 14.25 -41.36 12.95
N THR A 7 13.55 -42.38 12.39
CA THR A 7 12.24 -42.18 11.77
C THR A 7 11.17 -41.73 12.76
N ALA A 8 11.16 -42.29 13.97
CA ALA A 8 10.22 -41.86 15.01
C ALA A 8 10.45 -40.38 15.42
N ILE A 9 11.70 -39.95 15.57
CA ILE A 9 12.04 -38.55 15.89
C ILE A 9 11.62 -37.60 14.76
N VAL A 10 11.85 -37.96 13.50
CA VAL A 10 11.44 -37.15 12.35
C VAL A 10 9.91 -37.04 12.28
N MET A 11 9.17 -38.13 12.49
CA MET A 11 7.71 -38.10 12.53
C MET A 11 7.18 -37.24 13.69
N LEU A 12 7.79 -37.31 14.86
CA LEU A 12 7.40 -36.47 16.00
C LEU A 12 7.67 -34.97 15.75
N LEU A 13 8.78 -34.64 15.11
CA LEU A 13 9.10 -33.27 14.67
C LEU A 13 8.11 -32.78 13.61
N CYS A 14 7.77 -33.60 12.62
CA CYS A 14 6.75 -33.26 11.62
C CYS A 14 5.38 -33.05 12.26
N LEU A 15 4.99 -33.90 13.21
CA LEU A 15 3.72 -33.75 13.96
C LEU A 15 3.72 -32.47 14.82
N TYR A 16 4.84 -32.16 15.44
CA TYR A 16 5.01 -30.91 16.21
C TYR A 16 4.88 -29.67 15.31
N PHE A 17 5.51 -29.66 14.13
CA PHE A 17 5.35 -28.58 13.16
C PHE A 17 3.92 -28.48 12.58
N LEU A 18 3.21 -29.59 12.44
CA LEU A 18 1.80 -29.59 12.00
C LEU A 18 0.84 -29.06 13.09
N THR A 19 1.14 -29.28 14.37
CA THR A 19 0.26 -28.87 15.48
C THR A 19 0.61 -27.49 16.04
N TYR A 20 1.88 -27.10 15.98
CA TYR A 20 2.40 -25.81 16.48
C TYR A 20 3.02 -24.93 15.39
N GLY A 21 2.97 -25.39 14.13
CA GLY A 21 3.42 -24.60 13.00
C GLY A 21 2.63 -23.32 12.95
N VAL A 22 3.28 -22.21 13.31
CA VAL A 22 2.79 -20.86 13.08
C VAL A 22 2.78 -20.65 11.59
N LEU A 23 1.72 -21.12 10.93
CA LEU A 23 1.43 -20.60 9.59
C LEU A 23 1.27 -19.08 9.76
N PRO A 24 1.98 -18.26 8.99
CA PRO A 24 1.71 -16.83 9.00
C PRO A 24 0.22 -16.68 8.69
N GLN A 25 -0.55 -16.34 9.70
CA GLN A 25 -1.95 -16.00 9.55
C GLN A 25 -1.95 -14.71 8.74
N VAL A 26 -2.19 -14.81 7.44
CA VAL A 26 -2.63 -13.67 6.67
C VAL A 26 -4.00 -13.30 7.24
N GLN A 27 -4.00 -12.42 8.22
CA GLN A 27 -5.23 -11.79 8.68
C GLN A 27 -5.74 -10.97 7.49
N ALA A 28 -6.74 -11.50 6.80
CA ALA A 28 -7.55 -10.67 5.95
C ALA A 28 -8.04 -9.52 6.83
N ALA A 29 -7.83 -8.27 6.38
CA ALA A 29 -8.37 -7.11 7.06
C ALA A 29 -9.85 -7.40 7.35
N GLY A 30 -10.21 -7.41 8.63
CA GLY A 30 -11.58 -7.75 9.05
C GLY A 30 -12.55 -6.80 8.35
N LYS A 31 -13.80 -7.23 8.18
CA LYS A 31 -14.88 -6.42 7.58
C LYS A 31 -15.07 -5.07 8.27
N ASP A 32 -14.49 -4.89 9.46
CA ASP A 32 -14.55 -3.69 10.30
C ASP A 32 -13.25 -2.86 10.26
N ALA A 33 -12.32 -3.14 9.32
CA ALA A 33 -11.15 -2.30 9.16
C ALA A 33 -11.57 -0.89 8.71
N PRO A 34 -11.08 0.18 9.38
CA PRO A 34 -11.45 1.55 9.01
C PRO A 34 -11.02 1.84 7.57
N VAL A 35 -11.94 2.37 6.76
CA VAL A 35 -11.63 2.84 5.41
C VAL A 35 -10.87 4.16 5.53
N ILE A 36 -9.67 4.20 4.96
CA ILE A 36 -8.87 5.42 4.87
C ILE A 36 -9.06 6.03 3.48
N VAL A 37 -9.53 7.27 3.43
CA VAL A 37 -9.69 8.00 2.18
C VAL A 37 -8.36 8.64 1.78
N VAL A 38 -7.96 8.42 0.53
CA VAL A 38 -6.79 9.05 -0.08
C VAL A 38 -7.27 10.01 -1.18
N ALA A 39 -6.90 11.28 -1.08
CA ALA A 39 -7.20 12.28 -2.11
C ALA A 39 -6.24 12.09 -3.30
N HIS A 40 -6.67 11.33 -4.31
CA HIS A 40 -5.91 11.02 -5.51
C HIS A 40 -5.60 12.30 -6.31
N ARG A 41 -4.34 12.48 -6.70
CA ARG A 41 -3.82 13.70 -7.37
C ARG A 41 -4.20 14.98 -6.62
N ALA A 42 -4.04 14.94 -5.30
CA ALA A 42 -4.43 16.00 -4.36
C ALA A 42 -5.94 16.34 -4.37
N GLY A 43 -6.81 15.52 -4.96
CA GLY A 43 -8.25 15.78 -5.00
C GLY A 43 -8.78 16.18 -6.38
N ALA A 44 -8.36 15.49 -7.43
CA ALA A 44 -8.71 15.73 -8.84
C ALA A 44 -10.21 15.80 -9.18
N LYS A 45 -11.09 15.37 -8.26
CA LYS A 45 -12.56 15.42 -8.43
C LYS A 45 -13.17 16.78 -8.09
N VAL A 46 -12.48 17.60 -7.29
CA VAL A 46 -13.03 18.83 -6.70
C VAL A 46 -12.29 20.09 -7.12
N ALA A 47 -11.04 19.95 -7.62
CA ALA A 47 -10.22 21.04 -8.12
C ALA A 47 -9.22 20.51 -9.16
N PRO A 48 -8.50 21.36 -9.91
CA PRO A 48 -7.50 20.91 -10.88
C PRO A 48 -6.46 20.02 -10.22
N GLU A 49 -6.23 18.83 -10.80
CA GLU A 49 -5.35 17.81 -10.24
C GLU A 49 -3.93 18.33 -9.96
N ASN A 50 -3.29 17.78 -8.93
CA ASN A 50 -1.89 18.08 -8.59
C ASN A 50 -1.61 19.57 -8.33
N THR A 51 -2.58 20.33 -7.85
CA THR A 51 -2.44 21.75 -7.50
C THR A 51 -2.58 21.96 -5.99
N VAL A 52 -2.05 23.09 -5.52
CA VAL A 52 -2.23 23.53 -4.13
C VAL A 52 -3.72 23.73 -3.81
N ALA A 53 -4.51 24.25 -4.76
CA ALA A 53 -5.96 24.42 -4.60
C ALA A 53 -6.68 23.09 -4.36
N ALA A 54 -6.30 22.03 -5.07
CA ALA A 54 -6.83 20.67 -4.85
C ALA A 54 -6.45 20.14 -3.46
N LEU A 55 -5.19 20.31 -3.07
CA LEU A 55 -4.71 19.87 -1.76
C LEU A 55 -5.43 20.61 -0.62
N GLU A 56 -5.57 21.92 -0.71
CA GLU A 56 -6.31 22.70 0.29
C GLU A 56 -7.77 22.27 0.39
N GLN A 57 -8.42 21.96 -0.75
CA GLN A 57 -9.78 21.44 -0.74
C GLN A 57 -9.86 20.07 -0.09
N ALA A 58 -8.93 19.16 -0.41
CA ALA A 58 -8.87 17.85 0.23
C ALA A 58 -8.72 17.93 1.76
N ILE A 59 -7.90 18.88 2.23
CA ILE A 59 -7.74 19.14 3.66
C ILE A 59 -9.05 19.65 4.28
N ARG A 60 -9.74 20.60 3.62
CA ARG A 60 -11.05 21.11 4.10
C ARG A 60 -12.11 20.00 4.15
N ASP A 61 -12.07 19.07 3.20
CA ASP A 61 -12.99 17.94 3.13
C ASP A 61 -12.63 16.80 4.11
N GLY A 62 -11.52 16.95 4.85
CA GLY A 62 -11.11 16.02 5.90
C GLY A 62 -10.39 14.76 5.39
N ALA A 63 -9.84 14.77 4.18
CA ALA A 63 -9.02 13.67 3.69
C ALA A 63 -7.72 13.55 4.52
N PRO A 64 -7.45 12.40 5.17
CA PRO A 64 -6.27 12.25 6.03
C PRO A 64 -4.98 12.06 5.23
N ILE A 65 -5.08 11.70 3.96
CA ILE A 65 -3.94 11.45 3.06
C ILE A 65 -4.21 12.10 1.72
N ALA A 66 -3.21 12.79 1.16
CA ALA A 66 -3.20 13.23 -0.23
C ALA A 66 -2.06 12.52 -0.99
N GLU A 67 -2.36 12.03 -2.18
CA GLU A 67 -1.39 11.47 -3.10
C GLU A 67 -1.12 12.51 -4.19
N ILE A 68 0.14 12.68 -4.57
CA ILE A 68 0.59 13.60 -5.63
C ILE A 68 1.58 12.91 -6.55
N ASP A 69 1.56 13.29 -7.83
CA ASP A 69 2.51 12.80 -8.84
C ASP A 69 3.69 13.76 -8.97
N VAL A 70 4.92 13.27 -8.81
CA VAL A 70 6.12 14.06 -8.94
C VAL A 70 6.96 13.55 -10.09
N GLN A 71 7.36 14.45 -10.99
CA GLN A 71 8.29 14.16 -12.10
C GLN A 71 9.54 15.03 -12.02
N GLN A 72 10.64 14.54 -12.57
CA GLN A 72 11.88 15.27 -12.67
C GLN A 72 12.13 15.69 -14.12
N LEU A 73 12.41 16.97 -14.33
CA LEU A 73 12.84 17.51 -15.62
C LEU A 73 14.32 17.18 -15.90
N SER A 74 14.74 17.36 -17.15
CA SER A 74 16.12 17.09 -17.58
C SER A 74 17.20 17.92 -16.87
N ASP A 75 16.83 19.08 -16.35
CA ASP A 75 17.70 19.96 -15.56
C ASP A 75 17.71 19.63 -14.05
N GLY A 76 16.96 18.58 -13.63
CA GLY A 76 16.85 18.15 -12.24
C GLY A 76 15.70 18.82 -11.47
N THR A 77 14.99 19.79 -12.05
CA THR A 77 13.83 20.43 -11.41
C THR A 77 12.71 19.43 -11.17
N LEU A 78 12.11 19.45 -9.98
CA LEU A 78 10.93 18.64 -9.67
C LEU A 78 9.65 19.42 -9.96
N ILE A 79 8.70 18.77 -10.63
CA ILE A 79 7.38 19.29 -10.91
C ILE A 79 6.31 18.34 -10.43
N VAL A 80 5.13 18.86 -10.09
CA VAL A 80 3.98 18.05 -9.69
C VAL A 80 3.07 17.90 -10.92
N MET A 81 3.12 16.73 -11.56
CA MET A 81 2.37 16.44 -12.77
C MET A 81 2.28 14.92 -13.00
N HIS A 82 1.10 14.43 -13.37
CA HIS A 82 0.90 13.02 -13.67
C HIS A 82 1.42 12.64 -15.07
N ASP A 83 1.01 13.36 -16.10
CA ASP A 83 1.32 13.02 -17.49
C ASP A 83 2.73 13.49 -17.88
N SER A 84 3.34 12.82 -18.85
CA SER A 84 4.63 13.22 -19.42
C SER A 84 4.55 14.44 -20.36
N ASN A 85 3.37 15.03 -20.56
CA ASN A 85 3.12 16.22 -21.37
C ASN A 85 1.84 16.93 -20.92
N PHE A 86 1.67 18.18 -21.35
CA PHE A 86 0.55 19.04 -20.94
C PHE A 86 -0.75 18.87 -21.74
N LYS A 87 -0.81 17.97 -22.72
CA LYS A 87 -1.93 17.90 -23.69
C LYS A 87 -3.30 17.65 -23.04
N ARG A 88 -3.35 16.95 -21.91
CA ARG A 88 -4.62 16.63 -21.23
C ARG A 88 -5.04 17.73 -20.24
N THR A 89 -4.11 18.43 -19.65
CA THR A 89 -4.35 19.38 -18.55
C THR A 89 -4.33 20.84 -18.99
N THR A 90 -3.95 21.11 -20.21
CA THR A 90 -4.00 22.42 -20.86
C THR A 90 -4.80 22.35 -22.14
#